data_38bd3cbe36ea043647926c357134dad6
#
_entry.id   38bd3cbe36ea043647926c357134dad6
#
_cell.length_a   1.000
_cell.length_b   1.000
_cell.length_c   1.000
_cell.angle_alpha   90.00
_cell.angle_beta   90.00
_cell.angle_gamma   90.00
#
_symmetry.space_group_name_H-M   'P 1'
#
loop_
_entity.id
_entity.type
_entity.pdbx_description
1 polymer ?
#
loop_
_entity_poly.entity_id
_entity_poly.type
_entity_poly.pdbx_seq_one_letter_code
_entity_poly.pdbx_strand_id
1 'polypeptide(L)'
;MKKVINLTIISLFFSFITLSFSAGAQSKSFKMGQWTEIHSAIIKELNRSYVDSLPVDRIMRASVDAMLEELDPYTIYIPEEENEDLQMMLSKTYGGIGAIIHKREEGNVIINEPYYGSPAYKNGLVCGDEILSIDGVPTVGLQVKESSDKMKGKPGTQVTFKVKKAHSQDTVDVTITRERIHFPDIEYAGMINDTTGYILQSGFTEN
;
A
#
# COMPACT_ATOMS: atom_id res chain seq x y z
N MET A 1 -6.86 9.37 74.55
CA MET A 1 -6.86 8.10 73.86
C MET A 1 -7.87 7.97 72.69
N LYS A 2 -9.12 8.39 72.80
CA LYS A 2 -10.13 8.28 71.73
C LYS A 2 -9.78 9.07 70.45
N LYS A 3 -9.10 10.22 70.49
CA LYS A 3 -8.72 10.97 69.27
C LYS A 3 -7.59 10.35 68.45
N VAL A 4 -6.67 9.64 69.07
CA VAL A 4 -5.53 8.99 68.39
C VAL A 4 -6.00 7.71 67.64
N ILE A 5 -6.95 7.00 68.21
CA ILE A 5 -7.54 5.79 67.61
C ILE A 5 -8.32 6.14 66.34
N ASN A 6 -9.04 7.28 66.28
CA ASN A 6 -9.76 7.72 65.09
C ASN A 6 -8.80 8.10 63.94
N LEU A 7 -7.65 8.71 64.25
CA LEU A 7 -6.67 9.14 63.23
C LEU A 7 -5.95 7.95 62.60
N THR A 8 -5.65 6.92 63.37
CA THR A 8 -5.03 5.66 62.85
C THR A 8 -6.00 4.84 62.05
N ILE A 9 -7.29 4.80 62.39
CA ILE A 9 -8.32 4.12 61.59
C ILE A 9 -8.54 4.82 60.25
N ILE A 10 -8.56 6.15 60.22
CA ILE A 10 -8.69 6.94 58.98
C ILE A 10 -7.46 6.77 58.08
N SER A 11 -6.26 6.74 58.65
CA SER A 11 -5.02 6.48 57.90
C SER A 11 -4.98 5.07 57.30
N LEU A 12 -5.44 4.05 58.04
CA LEU A 12 -5.54 2.69 57.51
C LEU A 12 -6.56 2.57 56.36
N PHE A 13 -7.71 3.27 56.49
CA PHE A 13 -8.75 3.27 55.47
C PHE A 13 -8.31 3.97 54.19
N PHE A 14 -7.54 5.07 54.31
CA PHE A 14 -6.98 5.79 53.18
C PHE A 14 -5.88 4.96 52.49
N SER A 15 -5.05 4.21 53.21
CA SER A 15 -4.04 3.29 52.68
C SER A 15 -4.69 2.13 51.93
N PHE A 16 -5.87 1.63 52.37
CA PHE A 16 -6.58 0.55 51.69
C PHE A 16 -7.22 1.00 50.37
N ILE A 17 -7.69 2.25 50.29
CA ILE A 17 -8.28 2.85 49.07
C ILE A 17 -7.20 3.06 47.99
N THR A 18 -5.98 3.46 48.36
CA THR A 18 -4.89 3.66 47.40
C THR A 18 -4.36 2.32 46.80
N LEU A 19 -4.40 1.23 47.56
CA LEU A 19 -4.04 -0.10 47.04
C LEU A 19 -5.06 -0.64 46.04
N SER A 20 -6.35 -0.29 46.19
CA SER A 20 -7.41 -0.79 45.28
C SER A 20 -7.39 -0.13 43.90
N PHE A 21 -6.87 1.09 43.78
CA PHE A 21 -6.78 1.80 42.49
C PHE A 21 -5.64 1.32 41.58
N SER A 22 -4.61 0.66 42.14
CA SER A 22 -3.47 0.14 41.39
C SER A 22 -3.74 -1.21 40.71
N ALA A 23 -4.74 -1.97 41.15
CA ALA A 23 -4.99 -3.33 40.68
C ALA A 23 -5.58 -3.39 39.26
N GLY A 24 -6.36 -2.39 38.85
CA GLY A 24 -6.99 -2.36 37.53
C GLY A 24 -6.01 -2.02 36.39
N ALA A 25 -5.08 -1.12 36.63
CA ALA A 25 -4.05 -0.73 35.64
C ALA A 25 -2.96 -1.81 35.47
N GLN A 26 -2.63 -2.51 36.57
CA GLN A 26 -1.66 -3.63 36.53
C GLN A 26 -2.19 -4.80 35.71
N SER A 27 -3.51 -5.06 35.70
CA SER A 27 -4.07 -6.21 34.98
C SER A 27 -3.96 -6.10 33.46
N LYS A 28 -4.09 -4.89 32.88
CA LYS A 28 -4.00 -4.68 31.42
C LYS A 28 -2.56 -4.75 30.95
N SER A 29 -1.64 -4.10 31.63
CA SER A 29 -0.19 -4.13 31.34
C SER A 29 0.37 -5.55 31.56
N PHE A 30 -0.08 -6.25 32.58
CA PHE A 30 0.33 -7.63 32.84
C PHE A 30 -0.12 -8.58 31.71
N LYS A 31 -1.38 -8.50 31.27
CA LYS A 31 -1.88 -9.30 30.14
C LYS A 31 -1.11 -8.98 28.85
N MET A 32 -0.83 -7.72 28.58
CA MET A 32 -0.03 -7.31 27.42
C MET A 32 1.38 -7.95 27.46
N GLY A 33 2.08 -7.84 28.60
CA GLY A 33 3.40 -8.46 28.79
C GLY A 33 3.35 -9.98 28.61
N GLN A 34 2.37 -10.63 29.20
CA GLN A 34 2.18 -12.10 29.10
C GLN A 34 1.99 -12.53 27.63
N TRP A 35 1.13 -11.88 26.89
CA TRP A 35 0.88 -12.23 25.49
C TRP A 35 2.08 -11.93 24.60
N THR A 36 2.82 -10.84 24.85
CA THR A 36 4.08 -10.53 24.14
C THR A 36 5.14 -11.61 24.38
N GLU A 37 5.26 -12.08 25.62
CA GLU A 37 6.18 -13.15 25.97
C GLU A 37 5.81 -14.49 25.31
N ILE A 38 4.52 -14.86 25.35
CA ILE A 38 4.01 -16.08 24.70
C ILE A 38 4.26 -16.03 23.20
N HIS A 39 3.92 -14.92 22.55
CA HIS A 39 4.13 -14.73 21.09
C HIS A 39 5.61 -14.87 20.73
N SER A 40 6.49 -14.20 21.47
CA SER A 40 7.94 -14.30 21.28
C SER A 40 8.48 -15.72 21.51
N ALA A 41 7.95 -16.44 22.52
CA ALA A 41 8.37 -17.81 22.79
C ALA A 41 7.94 -18.77 21.68
N ILE A 42 6.72 -18.61 21.13
CA ILE A 42 6.21 -19.41 20.00
C ILE A 42 7.11 -19.21 18.77
N ILE A 43 7.44 -17.97 18.41
CA ILE A 43 8.29 -17.67 17.25
C ILE A 43 9.68 -18.28 17.43
N LYS A 44 10.27 -18.16 18.62
CA LYS A 44 11.58 -18.75 18.92
C LYS A 44 11.56 -20.27 18.83
N GLU A 45 10.52 -20.91 19.34
CA GLU A 45 10.41 -22.37 19.31
C GLU A 45 10.14 -22.86 17.87
N LEU A 46 9.30 -22.18 17.10
CA LEU A 46 9.12 -22.49 15.68
C LEU A 46 10.46 -22.38 14.91
N ASN A 47 11.19 -21.30 15.11
CA ASN A 47 12.49 -21.12 14.43
C ASN A 47 13.52 -22.19 14.82
N ARG A 48 13.40 -22.77 16.02
CA ARG A 48 14.31 -23.79 16.52
C ARG A 48 13.92 -25.20 16.10
N SER A 49 12.62 -25.51 16.09
CA SER A 49 12.13 -26.88 16.06
C SER A 49 11.28 -27.24 14.84
N TYR A 50 10.96 -26.25 13.97
CA TYR A 50 10.22 -26.52 12.76
C TYR A 50 11.07 -27.29 11.73
N VAL A 51 10.46 -28.26 11.06
CA VAL A 51 11.16 -29.23 10.19
C VAL A 51 11.79 -28.56 8.95
N ASP A 52 11.07 -27.58 8.36
CA ASP A 52 11.49 -26.83 7.18
C ASP A 52 12.01 -25.44 7.55
N SER A 53 12.59 -24.73 6.57
CA SER A 53 12.96 -23.33 6.76
C SER A 53 11.72 -22.50 7.07
N LEU A 54 11.73 -21.78 8.18
CA LEU A 54 10.61 -20.94 8.59
C LEU A 54 10.53 -19.68 7.71
N PRO A 55 9.43 -19.42 7.00
CA PRO A 55 9.24 -18.19 6.25
C PRO A 55 8.84 -17.06 7.23
N VAL A 56 9.83 -16.54 7.96
CA VAL A 56 9.63 -15.63 9.09
C VAL A 56 8.84 -14.39 8.70
N ASP A 57 9.22 -13.73 7.60
CA ASP A 57 8.57 -12.51 7.14
C ASP A 57 7.08 -12.73 6.85
N ARG A 58 6.74 -13.82 6.18
CA ARG A 58 5.34 -14.18 5.87
C ARG A 58 4.52 -14.44 7.13
N ILE A 59 5.10 -15.16 8.11
CA ILE A 59 4.42 -15.48 9.37
C ILE A 59 4.23 -14.22 10.21
N MET A 60 5.26 -13.38 10.29
CA MET A 60 5.18 -12.12 11.04
C MET A 60 4.18 -11.16 10.41
N ARG A 61 4.18 -11.04 9.08
CA ARG A 61 3.21 -10.22 8.36
C ARG A 61 1.78 -10.71 8.64
N ALA A 62 1.51 -12.00 8.46
CA ALA A 62 0.20 -12.58 8.72
C ALA A 62 -0.26 -12.36 10.17
N SER A 63 0.65 -12.39 11.14
CA SER A 63 0.30 -12.14 12.54
C SER A 63 -0.06 -10.68 12.80
N VAL A 64 0.62 -9.73 12.15
CA VAL A 64 0.29 -8.30 12.24
C VAL A 64 -1.07 -8.03 11.59
N ASP A 65 -1.28 -8.54 10.38
CA ASP A 65 -2.53 -8.36 9.64
C ASP A 65 -3.72 -8.90 10.46
N ALA A 66 -3.62 -10.12 11.01
CA ALA A 66 -4.66 -10.70 11.86
C ALA A 66 -4.94 -9.89 13.14
N MET A 67 -3.91 -9.27 13.75
CA MET A 67 -4.12 -8.39 14.91
C MET A 67 -4.87 -7.11 14.54
N LEU A 68 -4.60 -6.55 13.37
CA LEU A 68 -5.22 -5.31 12.92
C LEU A 68 -6.65 -5.52 12.43
N GLU A 69 -6.94 -6.67 11.80
CA GLU A 69 -8.30 -7.06 11.39
C GLU A 69 -9.30 -7.12 12.56
N GLU A 70 -8.82 -7.41 13.79
CA GLU A 70 -9.64 -7.39 15.00
C GLU A 70 -10.02 -5.98 15.47
N LEU A 71 -9.42 -4.93 14.94
CA LEU A 71 -9.68 -3.55 15.34
C LEU A 71 -10.79 -2.93 14.47
N ASP A 72 -10.50 -2.71 13.21
CA ASP A 72 -11.39 -2.12 12.23
C ASP A 72 -10.87 -2.37 10.79
N PRO A 73 -11.69 -2.22 9.74
CA PRO A 73 -11.27 -2.47 8.37
C PRO A 73 -10.35 -1.40 7.77
N TYR A 74 -10.06 -0.31 8.49
CA TYR A 74 -9.25 0.81 8.01
C TYR A 74 -7.83 0.81 8.59
N THR A 75 -7.64 0.08 9.70
CA THR A 75 -6.31 -0.03 10.34
C THR A 75 -5.49 -1.08 9.63
N ILE A 76 -4.51 -0.65 8.86
CA ILE A 76 -3.60 -1.52 8.10
C ILE A 76 -2.14 -1.21 8.44
N TYR A 77 -1.28 -2.21 8.29
CA TYR A 77 0.17 -2.03 8.36
C TYR A 77 0.73 -1.98 6.94
N ILE A 78 1.44 -0.90 6.61
CA ILE A 78 2.12 -0.75 5.33
C ILE A 78 3.62 -0.85 5.62
N PRO A 79 4.31 -1.87 5.08
CA PRO A 79 5.75 -2.00 5.24
C PRO A 79 6.52 -0.94 4.45
N GLU A 80 7.79 -0.73 4.82
CA GLU A 80 8.64 0.29 4.19
C GLU A 80 8.81 0.06 2.69
N GLU A 81 8.82 -1.20 2.27
CA GLU A 81 8.93 -1.61 0.86
C GLU A 81 7.72 -1.17 0.01
N GLU A 82 6.57 -0.97 0.65
CA GLU A 82 5.32 -0.51 0.00
C GLU A 82 5.11 1.01 0.16
N ASN A 83 6.11 1.74 0.65
CA ASN A 83 5.98 3.19 0.90
C ASN A 83 5.70 3.99 -0.38
N GLU A 84 6.22 3.56 -1.54
CA GLU A 84 5.92 4.21 -2.83
C GLU A 84 4.43 4.07 -3.19
N ASP A 85 3.84 2.90 -2.94
CA ASP A 85 2.40 2.66 -3.16
C ASP A 85 1.56 3.49 -2.18
N LEU A 86 2.00 3.62 -0.92
CA LEU A 86 1.36 4.52 0.05
C LEU A 86 1.42 5.99 -0.41
N GLN A 87 2.59 6.47 -0.83
CA GLN A 87 2.75 7.83 -1.35
C GLN A 87 1.88 8.06 -2.59
N MET A 88 1.80 7.08 -3.48
CA MET A 88 0.89 7.13 -4.63
C MET A 88 -0.58 7.22 -4.19
N MET A 89 -0.99 6.45 -3.18
CA MET A 89 -2.36 6.46 -2.66
C MET A 89 -2.72 7.80 -2.00
N LEU A 90 -1.78 8.38 -1.23
CA LEU A 90 -1.99 9.64 -0.51
C LEU A 90 -1.90 10.88 -1.40
N SER A 91 -0.91 10.91 -2.30
CA SER A 91 -0.63 12.08 -3.15
C SER A 91 -1.10 11.92 -4.59
N LYS A 92 -1.65 10.75 -4.94
CA LYS A 92 -1.95 10.36 -6.34
C LYS A 92 -0.81 10.64 -7.32
N THR A 93 0.42 10.51 -6.82
CA THR A 93 1.63 10.81 -7.60
C THR A 93 2.57 9.60 -7.59
N TYR A 94 3.04 9.20 -8.75
CA TYR A 94 4.04 8.14 -8.89
C TYR A 94 5.03 8.45 -10.01
N GLY A 95 6.19 7.81 -9.96
CA GLY A 95 7.14 7.86 -11.07
C GLY A 95 6.83 6.77 -12.10
N GLY A 96 6.69 7.14 -13.39
CA GLY A 96 6.37 6.17 -14.41
C GLY A 96 6.16 6.76 -15.80
N ILE A 97 5.49 6.02 -16.67
CA ILE A 97 5.22 6.42 -18.05
C ILE A 97 3.84 7.07 -18.25
N GLY A 98 2.91 6.91 -17.31
CA GLY A 98 1.57 7.51 -17.39
C GLY A 98 0.65 6.85 -18.41
N ALA A 99 0.39 5.57 -18.24
CA ALA A 99 -0.58 4.81 -19.03
C ALA A 99 -1.33 3.79 -18.19
N ILE A 100 -2.60 3.59 -18.48
CA ILE A 100 -3.38 2.45 -18.01
C ILE A 100 -3.02 1.26 -18.90
N ILE A 101 -2.73 0.15 -18.26
CA ILE A 101 -2.41 -1.11 -18.95
C ILE A 101 -3.45 -2.17 -18.63
N HIS A 102 -3.65 -3.07 -19.56
CA HIS A 102 -4.51 -4.23 -19.44
C HIS A 102 -3.78 -5.47 -19.95
N LYS A 103 -4.19 -6.66 -19.52
CA LYS A 103 -3.68 -7.93 -20.03
C LYS A 103 -4.84 -8.78 -20.51
N ARG A 104 -4.71 -9.37 -21.68
CA ARG A 104 -5.59 -10.45 -22.13
C ARG A 104 -5.24 -11.74 -21.38
N GLU A 105 -6.20 -12.62 -21.20
CA GLU A 105 -6.05 -13.87 -20.43
C GLU A 105 -4.79 -14.67 -20.86
N GLU A 106 -4.56 -14.75 -22.15
CA GLU A 106 -3.37 -15.37 -22.72
C GLU A 106 -2.70 -14.37 -23.67
N GLY A 107 -1.67 -13.64 -23.24
CA GLY A 107 -1.00 -12.69 -24.11
C GLY A 107 -0.08 -11.71 -23.42
N ASN A 108 0.33 -10.73 -24.20
CA ASN A 108 1.14 -9.61 -23.73
C ASN A 108 0.26 -8.55 -23.04
N VAL A 109 0.92 -7.62 -22.36
CA VAL A 109 0.29 -6.43 -21.81
C VAL A 109 -0.04 -5.45 -22.95
N ILE A 110 -1.17 -4.78 -22.84
CA ILE A 110 -1.66 -3.81 -23.82
C ILE A 110 -1.78 -2.45 -23.16
N ILE A 111 -1.47 -1.39 -23.88
CA ILE A 111 -1.84 -0.03 -23.50
C ILE A 111 -3.35 0.12 -23.67
N ASN A 112 -4.05 0.30 -22.55
CA ASN A 112 -5.49 0.60 -22.59
C ASN A 112 -5.71 2.08 -22.86
N GLU A 113 -4.97 2.95 -22.15
CA GLU A 113 -5.08 4.40 -22.31
C GLU A 113 -3.79 5.08 -21.84
N PRO A 114 -3.06 5.82 -22.70
CA PRO A 114 -2.01 6.73 -22.26
C PRO A 114 -2.65 8.03 -21.77
N TYR A 115 -2.26 8.52 -20.59
CA TYR A 115 -2.77 9.80 -20.09
C TYR A 115 -2.30 10.95 -20.96
N TYR A 116 -3.20 11.87 -21.23
CA TYR A 116 -2.88 13.06 -22.02
C TYR A 116 -1.70 13.82 -21.43
N GLY A 117 -0.71 14.14 -22.27
CA GLY A 117 0.49 14.86 -21.87
C GLY A 117 1.52 14.01 -21.08
N SER A 118 1.24 12.75 -20.79
CA SER A 118 2.19 11.84 -20.13
C SER A 118 3.37 11.46 -21.04
N PRO A 119 4.45 10.88 -20.47
CA PRO A 119 5.55 10.33 -21.27
C PRO A 119 5.10 9.29 -22.29
N ALA A 120 4.17 8.40 -21.93
CA ALA A 120 3.61 7.42 -22.87
C ALA A 120 2.92 8.10 -24.06
N TYR A 121 2.09 9.10 -23.81
CA TYR A 121 1.41 9.88 -24.83
C TYR A 121 2.39 10.65 -25.73
N LYS A 122 3.36 11.37 -25.14
CA LYS A 122 4.39 12.15 -25.86
C LYS A 122 5.26 11.27 -26.76
N ASN A 123 5.49 10.00 -26.39
CA ASN A 123 6.25 9.03 -27.17
C ASN A 123 5.38 8.21 -28.15
N GLY A 124 4.12 8.60 -28.34
CA GLY A 124 3.24 8.05 -29.37
C GLY A 124 2.71 6.65 -29.05
N LEU A 125 2.66 6.25 -27.78
CA LEU A 125 1.89 5.09 -27.39
C LEU A 125 0.39 5.41 -27.49
N VAL A 126 -0.37 4.47 -28.02
CA VAL A 126 -1.81 4.62 -28.23
C VAL A 126 -2.57 3.42 -27.68
N CYS A 127 -3.87 3.58 -27.52
CA CYS A 127 -4.76 2.48 -27.13
C CYS A 127 -4.63 1.30 -28.09
N GLY A 128 -4.48 0.10 -27.56
CA GLY A 128 -4.32 -1.14 -28.31
C GLY A 128 -2.88 -1.50 -28.67
N ASP A 129 -1.89 -0.64 -28.42
CA ASP A 129 -0.48 -1.00 -28.59
C ASP A 129 -0.12 -2.13 -27.64
N GLU A 130 0.52 -3.18 -28.18
CA GLU A 130 0.88 -4.38 -27.44
C GLU A 130 2.35 -4.29 -26.99
N ILE A 131 2.61 -4.39 -25.70
CA ILE A 131 3.95 -4.35 -25.12
C ILE A 131 4.51 -5.76 -25.11
N LEU A 132 5.45 -6.05 -26.00
CA LEU A 132 6.07 -7.37 -26.14
C LEU A 132 7.15 -7.61 -25.07
N SER A 133 7.93 -6.57 -24.73
CA SER A 133 8.93 -6.63 -23.65
C SER A 133 9.16 -5.27 -23.00
N ILE A 134 9.66 -5.30 -21.76
CA ILE A 134 10.05 -4.15 -20.96
C ILE A 134 11.50 -4.38 -20.52
N ASP A 135 12.42 -3.48 -20.90
CA ASP A 135 13.87 -3.62 -20.68
C ASP A 135 14.40 -5.01 -21.05
N GLY A 136 13.93 -5.55 -22.20
CA GLY A 136 14.29 -6.85 -22.71
C GLY A 136 13.57 -8.03 -22.04
N VAL A 137 12.79 -7.82 -21.00
CA VAL A 137 12.00 -8.88 -20.33
C VAL A 137 10.65 -9.04 -21.03
N PRO A 138 10.32 -10.22 -21.61
CA PRO A 138 9.01 -10.46 -22.22
C PRO A 138 7.86 -10.25 -21.23
N THR A 139 6.74 -9.69 -21.71
CA THR A 139 5.54 -9.49 -20.89
C THR A 139 4.61 -10.69 -20.87
N VAL A 140 4.79 -11.63 -21.78
CA VAL A 140 4.08 -12.92 -21.78
C VAL A 140 4.38 -13.66 -20.47
N GLY A 141 3.34 -14.08 -19.76
CA GLY A 141 3.47 -14.76 -18.47
C GLY A 141 3.51 -13.85 -17.25
N LEU A 142 3.90 -12.56 -17.39
CA LEU A 142 3.85 -11.61 -16.27
C LEU A 142 2.41 -11.24 -15.91
N GLN A 143 2.16 -11.00 -14.63
CA GLN A 143 0.91 -10.38 -14.18
C GLN A 143 0.90 -8.89 -14.52
N VAL A 144 -0.30 -8.27 -14.50
CA VAL A 144 -0.45 -6.81 -14.73
C VAL A 144 0.37 -6.02 -13.71
N LYS A 145 0.35 -6.43 -12.44
CA LYS A 145 1.12 -5.78 -11.38
C LYS A 145 2.62 -5.82 -11.67
N GLU A 146 3.16 -6.99 -12.00
CA GLU A 146 4.59 -7.16 -12.32
C GLU A 146 5.04 -6.30 -13.50
N SER A 147 4.19 -6.19 -14.52
CA SER A 147 4.44 -5.34 -15.69
C SER A 147 4.37 -3.86 -15.32
N SER A 148 3.38 -3.46 -14.52
CA SER A 148 3.24 -2.10 -13.99
C SER A 148 4.46 -1.70 -13.15
N ASP A 149 4.95 -2.56 -12.26
CA ASP A 149 6.11 -2.31 -11.41
C ASP A 149 7.38 -2.08 -12.25
N LYS A 150 7.54 -2.79 -13.38
CA LYS A 150 8.63 -2.55 -14.34
C LYS A 150 8.50 -1.22 -15.10
N MET A 151 7.29 -0.75 -15.35
CA MET A 151 7.02 0.54 -16.01
C MET A 151 7.20 1.71 -15.05
N LYS A 152 6.91 1.53 -13.77
CA LYS A 152 7.16 2.48 -12.70
C LYS A 152 8.65 2.62 -12.41
N GLY A 153 9.04 3.64 -11.67
CA GLY A 153 10.39 3.85 -11.20
C GLY A 153 10.72 5.33 -11.01
N LYS A 154 11.93 5.60 -10.56
CA LYS A 154 12.37 6.95 -10.22
C LYS A 154 12.25 7.89 -11.43
N PRO A 155 11.59 9.07 -11.29
CA PRO A 155 11.55 10.08 -12.33
C PRO A 155 12.95 10.44 -12.86
N GLY A 156 13.07 10.60 -14.18
CA GLY A 156 14.33 10.84 -14.88
C GLY A 156 15.07 9.57 -15.33
N THR A 157 14.67 8.37 -14.87
CA THR A 157 15.19 7.11 -15.39
C THR A 157 14.50 6.71 -16.69
N GLN A 158 15.17 5.90 -17.50
CA GLN A 158 14.61 5.42 -18.77
C GLN A 158 14.09 3.99 -18.64
N VAL A 159 13.13 3.66 -19.50
CA VAL A 159 12.62 2.31 -19.72
C VAL A 159 12.43 2.10 -21.21
N THR A 160 12.83 0.94 -21.72
CA THR A 160 12.72 0.61 -23.14
C THR A 160 11.66 -0.47 -23.35
N PHE A 161 10.76 -0.20 -24.28
CA PHE A 161 9.67 -1.08 -24.67
C PHE A 161 9.87 -1.60 -26.07
N LYS A 162 9.64 -2.89 -26.28
CA LYS A 162 9.35 -3.39 -27.61
C LYS A 162 7.85 -3.43 -27.80
N VAL A 163 7.34 -2.64 -28.74
CA VAL A 163 5.91 -2.39 -28.91
C VAL A 163 5.46 -2.85 -30.30
N LYS A 164 4.41 -3.65 -30.34
CA LYS A 164 3.68 -3.93 -31.55
C LYS A 164 2.55 -2.92 -31.67
N LYS A 165 2.61 -2.08 -32.71
CA LYS A 165 1.66 -0.97 -32.90
C LYS A 165 0.28 -1.49 -33.31
N ALA A 166 -0.76 -0.96 -32.65
CA ALA A 166 -2.15 -1.37 -32.91
C ALA A 166 -2.59 -1.15 -34.36
N HIS A 167 -2.22 -0.03 -34.95
CA HIS A 167 -2.70 0.39 -36.28
C HIS A 167 -1.90 -0.23 -37.44
N SER A 168 -0.57 -0.23 -37.35
CA SER A 168 0.30 -0.71 -38.44
C SER A 168 0.75 -2.15 -38.31
N GLN A 169 0.59 -2.74 -37.12
CA GLN A 169 1.13 -4.04 -36.72
C GLN A 169 2.67 -4.13 -36.75
N ASP A 170 3.34 -3.01 -36.99
CA ASP A 170 4.80 -2.94 -36.93
C ASP A 170 5.30 -3.10 -35.50
N THR A 171 6.49 -3.67 -35.37
CA THR A 171 7.18 -3.76 -34.09
C THR A 171 8.27 -2.70 -34.03
N VAL A 172 8.21 -1.84 -33.02
CA VAL A 172 9.16 -0.74 -32.81
C VAL A 172 9.70 -0.77 -31.40
N ASP A 173 10.93 -0.27 -31.22
CA ASP A 173 11.48 -0.03 -29.89
C ASP A 173 11.21 1.43 -29.49
N VAL A 174 10.66 1.62 -28.30
CA VAL A 174 10.31 2.94 -27.74
C VAL A 174 10.98 3.09 -26.40
N THR A 175 11.87 4.06 -26.28
CA THR A 175 12.51 4.41 -25.00
C THR A 175 11.83 5.63 -24.40
N ILE A 176 11.33 5.49 -23.17
CA ILE A 176 10.57 6.51 -22.46
C ILE A 176 11.33 6.90 -21.20
N THR A 177 11.49 8.21 -20.97
CA THR A 177 11.97 8.73 -19.70
C THR A 177 10.78 8.81 -18.74
N ARG A 178 10.90 8.17 -17.58
CA ARG A 178 9.87 8.24 -16.54
C ARG A 178 9.76 9.65 -15.98
N GLU A 179 8.56 10.12 -15.82
CA GLU A 179 8.24 11.41 -15.19
C GLU A 179 7.41 11.18 -13.93
N ARG A 180 7.24 12.25 -13.16
CA ARG A 180 6.27 12.26 -12.06
C ARG A 180 4.87 12.38 -12.66
N ILE A 181 4.05 11.35 -12.52
CA ILE A 181 2.67 11.30 -12.99
C ILE A 181 1.78 11.69 -11.83
N HIS A 182 0.93 12.67 -12.03
CA HIS A 182 -0.07 13.11 -11.07
C HIS A 182 -1.47 12.83 -11.62
N PHE A 183 -2.31 12.22 -10.81
CA PHE A 183 -3.73 12.03 -11.11
C PHE A 183 -4.52 13.16 -10.47
N PRO A 184 -5.17 14.02 -11.27
CA PRO A 184 -5.99 15.07 -10.71
C PRO A 184 -7.21 14.47 -9.99
N ASP A 185 -7.63 15.07 -8.87
CA ASP A 185 -8.86 14.66 -8.18
C ASP A 185 -10.11 14.95 -9.03
N ILE A 186 -10.05 15.97 -9.86
CA ILE A 186 -11.06 16.31 -10.84
C ILE A 186 -10.52 16.00 -12.22
N GLU A 187 -10.97 14.91 -12.81
CA GLU A 187 -10.56 14.47 -14.15
C GLU A 187 -11.23 15.28 -15.25
N TYR A 188 -12.45 15.71 -15.02
CA TYR A 188 -13.22 16.53 -15.96
C TYR A 188 -14.18 17.45 -15.22
N ALA A 189 -14.28 18.68 -15.70
CA ALA A 189 -15.33 19.62 -15.32
C ALA A 189 -15.80 20.41 -16.54
N GLY A 190 -17.10 20.44 -16.78
CA GLY A 190 -17.64 21.16 -17.95
C GLY A 190 -19.16 21.27 -17.92
N MET A 191 -19.69 22.08 -18.82
CA MET A 191 -21.13 22.21 -19.04
C MET A 191 -21.61 21.18 -20.07
N ILE A 192 -22.64 20.40 -19.76
CA ILE A 192 -23.32 19.52 -20.72
C ILE A 192 -24.25 20.32 -21.61
N ASN A 193 -24.90 21.33 -21.04
CA ASN A 193 -25.76 22.28 -21.70
C ASN A 193 -25.77 23.60 -20.91
N ASP A 194 -26.58 24.57 -21.34
CA ASP A 194 -26.62 25.93 -20.75
C ASP A 194 -26.98 25.97 -19.26
N THR A 195 -27.54 24.90 -18.71
CA THR A 195 -28.03 24.86 -17.32
C THR A 195 -27.46 23.74 -16.46
N THR A 196 -26.73 22.80 -17.08
CA THR A 196 -26.27 21.58 -16.40
C THR A 196 -24.77 21.46 -16.51
N GLY A 197 -24.07 21.51 -15.36
CA GLY A 197 -22.66 21.19 -15.24
C GLY A 197 -22.43 19.72 -14.91
N TYR A 198 -21.29 19.20 -15.36
CA TYR A 198 -20.80 17.85 -15.02
C TYR A 198 -19.38 17.94 -14.46
N ILE A 199 -19.16 17.26 -13.35
CA ILE A 199 -17.82 17.12 -12.73
C ILE A 199 -17.57 15.65 -12.53
N LEU A 200 -16.45 15.15 -13.06
CA LEU A 200 -15.93 13.82 -12.78
C LEU A 200 -14.82 13.95 -11.73
N GLN A 201 -15.15 13.54 -10.52
CA GLN A 201 -14.21 13.52 -9.39
C GLN A 201 -13.83 12.10 -9.06
N SER A 202 -12.52 11.79 -9.08
CA SER A 202 -11.96 10.46 -8.85
C SER A 202 -11.37 10.28 -7.45
N GLY A 203 -11.29 11.35 -6.65
CA GLY A 203 -10.80 11.27 -5.29
C GLY A 203 -10.84 12.58 -4.52
N PHE A 204 -10.37 12.47 -3.27
CA PHE A 204 -10.27 13.57 -2.32
C PHE A 204 -8.88 13.45 -1.68
N THR A 205 -7.88 14.15 -2.20
CA THR A 205 -6.55 14.21 -1.62
C THR A 205 -6.26 15.63 -1.15
N GLU A 206 -5.43 15.76 -0.11
CA GLU A 206 -4.90 17.06 0.31
C GLU A 206 -3.81 17.48 -0.71
N ASN A 207 -4.02 18.60 -1.37
CA ASN A 207 -3.04 19.25 -2.25
C ASN A 207 -2.27 20.32 -1.49
#